data_06d494bd97fe319baf7a6326eedefd07
#
_entry.id   06d494bd97fe319baf7a6326eedefd07
#
_cell.length_a   1.000
_cell.length_b   1.000
_cell.length_c   1.000
_cell.angle_alpha   90.00
_cell.angle_beta   90.00
_cell.angle_gamma   90.00
#
_symmetry.space_group_name_H-M   'P 1'
#
loop_
_entity.id
_entity.type
_entity.pdbx_description
1 polymer ?
#
loop_
_entity_poly.entity_id
_entity_poly.type
_entity_poly.pdbx_seq_one_letter_code
_entity_poly.pdbx_strand_id
1 'polypeptide(L)'
;MSQNKKILIVDDDPDFAAAIQKILTSNNYDVDVAGNVEEGMRAIEEKRPDLILLDVIMEKYDDGFNMCYDLKHDDRYRAIPVIIITAVTEVTGLKFDPKTDGEYLEAEEYVQKPISAEVLLNKVARLI
;
A
#
# COMPACT_ATOMS: atom_id res chain seq x y z
N MET A 1 11.50 -12.33 -22.59
CA MET A 1 10.11 -12.06 -22.25
C MET A 1 10.05 -11.30 -20.94
N SER A 2 9.46 -10.13 -20.95
CA SER A 2 9.37 -9.31 -19.75
C SER A 2 8.29 -9.84 -18.83
N GLN A 3 8.58 -9.85 -17.54
CA GLN A 3 7.59 -10.18 -16.53
C GLN A 3 7.05 -8.89 -15.98
N ASN A 4 5.75 -8.85 -15.78
CA ASN A 4 5.13 -7.68 -15.18
C ASN A 4 5.51 -7.59 -13.72
N LYS A 5 5.70 -6.37 -13.24
CA LYS A 5 5.94 -6.13 -11.82
C LYS A 5 4.68 -6.44 -11.03
N LYS A 6 4.86 -6.96 -9.84
CA LYS A 6 3.76 -7.39 -9.00
C LYS A 6 3.49 -6.40 -7.89
N ILE A 7 2.22 -6.01 -7.77
CA ILE A 7 1.78 -5.06 -6.74
C ILE A 7 0.74 -5.75 -5.87
N LEU A 8 0.89 -5.62 -4.56
CA LEU A 8 -0.09 -6.09 -3.61
C LEU A 8 -0.83 -4.88 -3.04
N ILE A 9 -2.16 -4.92 -3.11
CA ILE A 9 -3.01 -3.91 -2.48
C ILE A 9 -3.58 -4.50 -1.20
N VAL A 10 -3.40 -3.82 -0.08
CA VAL A 10 -4.00 -4.22 1.20
C VAL A 10 -4.98 -3.13 1.62
N ASP A 11 -6.27 -3.41 1.50
CA ASP A 11 -7.33 -2.43 1.71
C ASP A 11 -8.65 -3.17 1.97
N ASP A 12 -9.37 -2.79 3.01
CA ASP A 12 -10.63 -3.44 3.35
C ASP A 12 -11.83 -2.87 2.60
N ASP A 13 -11.62 -1.85 1.76
CA ASP A 13 -12.65 -1.30 0.89
C ASP A 13 -12.55 -1.97 -0.48
N PRO A 14 -13.45 -2.92 -0.80
CA PRO A 14 -13.33 -3.66 -2.05
C PRO A 14 -13.55 -2.80 -3.28
N ASP A 15 -14.36 -1.76 -3.18
CA ASP A 15 -14.62 -0.87 -4.33
C ASP A 15 -13.38 -0.04 -4.65
N PHE A 16 -12.75 0.50 -3.64
CA PHE A 16 -11.52 1.27 -3.83
C PHE A 16 -10.41 0.37 -4.38
N ALA A 17 -10.24 -0.81 -3.78
CA ALA A 17 -9.21 -1.75 -4.21
C ALA A 17 -9.43 -2.17 -5.66
N ALA A 18 -10.69 -2.44 -6.05
CA ALA A 18 -11.00 -2.83 -7.41
C ALA A 18 -10.67 -1.71 -8.41
N ALA A 19 -10.96 -0.47 -8.06
CA ALA A 19 -10.65 0.67 -8.92
C ALA A 19 -9.15 0.82 -9.13
N ILE A 20 -8.38 0.71 -8.06
CA ILE A 20 -6.92 0.81 -8.13
C ILE A 20 -6.35 -0.38 -8.92
N GLN A 21 -6.87 -1.57 -8.68
CA GLN A 21 -6.44 -2.75 -9.41
C GLN A 21 -6.62 -2.58 -10.92
N LYS A 22 -7.77 -2.02 -11.32
CA LYS A 22 -8.06 -1.79 -12.73
C LYS A 22 -7.06 -0.82 -13.36
N ILE A 23 -6.75 0.25 -12.65
CA ILE A 23 -5.78 1.24 -13.12
C ILE A 23 -4.42 0.58 -13.35
N LEU A 24 -3.96 -0.19 -12.37
CA LEU A 24 -2.64 -0.79 -12.42
C LEU A 24 -2.55 -1.90 -13.45
N THR A 25 -3.57 -2.77 -13.53
CA THR A 25 -3.55 -3.84 -14.53
C THR A 25 -3.61 -3.29 -15.95
N SER A 26 -4.30 -2.17 -16.13
CA SER A 26 -4.34 -1.50 -17.45
C SER A 26 -2.96 -0.94 -17.84
N ASN A 27 -2.04 -0.84 -16.90
CA ASN A 27 -0.71 -0.34 -17.15
C ASN A 27 0.35 -1.44 -16.99
N ASN A 28 -0.07 -2.68 -17.20
CA ASN A 28 0.79 -3.85 -17.28
C ASN A 28 1.44 -4.29 -15.97
N TYR A 29 0.77 -3.99 -14.85
CA TYR A 29 1.19 -4.54 -13.56
C TYR A 29 0.34 -5.75 -13.21
N ASP A 30 0.94 -6.73 -12.54
CA ASP A 30 0.20 -7.83 -11.93
C ASP A 30 -0.24 -7.39 -10.55
N VAL A 31 -1.52 -7.53 -10.22
CA VAL A 31 -2.06 -7.00 -8.98
C VAL A 31 -2.82 -8.07 -8.21
N ASP A 32 -2.47 -8.23 -6.94
CA ASP A 32 -3.25 -9.01 -5.99
C ASP A 32 -3.87 -8.06 -4.98
N VAL A 33 -5.02 -8.45 -4.44
CA VAL A 33 -5.73 -7.65 -3.44
C VAL A 33 -5.94 -8.49 -2.19
N ALA A 34 -5.62 -7.91 -1.03
CA ALA A 34 -5.90 -8.50 0.27
C ALA A 34 -6.82 -7.56 1.03
N GLY A 35 -7.82 -8.10 1.69
CA GLY A 35 -8.83 -7.31 2.40
C GLY A 35 -8.49 -7.00 3.85
N ASN A 36 -7.40 -7.57 4.37
CA ASN A 36 -6.95 -7.31 5.72
C ASN A 36 -5.49 -7.66 5.86
N VAL A 37 -4.93 -7.38 7.04
CA VAL A 37 -3.50 -7.61 7.29
C VAL A 37 -3.14 -9.08 7.20
N GLU A 38 -3.97 -9.96 7.74
CA GLU A 38 -3.69 -11.39 7.72
C GLU A 38 -3.59 -11.93 6.30
N GLU A 39 -4.55 -11.57 5.45
CA GLU A 39 -4.51 -11.94 4.04
C GLU A 39 -3.31 -11.32 3.33
N GLY A 40 -3.00 -10.07 3.68
CA GLY A 40 -1.85 -9.38 3.10
C GLY A 40 -0.54 -10.07 3.41
N MET A 41 -0.34 -10.45 4.65
CA MET A 41 0.89 -11.13 5.05
C MET A 41 1.00 -12.50 4.39
N ARG A 42 -0.13 -13.21 4.27
CA ARG A 42 -0.15 -14.49 3.58
C ARG A 42 0.22 -14.34 2.10
N ALA A 43 -0.32 -13.31 1.45
CA ALA A 43 -0.01 -13.04 0.05
C ALA A 43 1.47 -12.74 -0.15
N ILE A 44 2.07 -11.99 0.76
CA ILE A 44 3.50 -11.67 0.69
C ILE A 44 4.34 -12.93 0.81
N GLU A 45 3.97 -13.83 1.71
CA GLU A 45 4.70 -15.08 1.89
C GLU A 45 4.58 -16.01 0.69
N GLU A 46 3.41 -16.03 0.06
CA GLU A 46 3.18 -16.89 -1.12
C GLU A 46 3.88 -16.37 -2.36
N LYS A 47 3.79 -15.07 -2.61
CA LYS A 47 4.41 -14.42 -3.76
C LYS A 47 4.90 -13.04 -3.35
N ARG A 48 6.20 -12.90 -3.21
CA ARG A 48 6.80 -11.62 -2.84
C ARG A 48 6.44 -10.55 -3.87
N PRO A 49 5.75 -9.46 -3.47
CA PRO A 49 5.44 -8.38 -4.39
C PRO A 49 6.65 -7.47 -4.62
N ASP A 50 6.60 -6.71 -5.70
CA ASP A 50 7.60 -5.70 -5.99
C ASP A 50 7.25 -4.37 -5.33
N LEU A 51 5.99 -4.20 -4.93
CA LEU A 51 5.51 -3.00 -4.27
C LEU A 51 4.22 -3.32 -3.51
N ILE A 52 4.01 -2.64 -2.39
CA ILE A 52 2.79 -2.80 -1.59
C ILE A 52 2.09 -1.45 -1.48
N LEU A 53 0.79 -1.42 -1.81
CA LEU A 53 -0.09 -0.29 -1.55
C LEU A 53 -0.89 -0.65 -0.30
N LEU A 54 -0.71 0.11 0.76
CA LEU A 54 -1.23 -0.25 2.07
C LEU A 54 -2.13 0.85 2.63
N ASP A 55 -3.41 0.54 2.81
CA ASP A 55 -4.34 1.43 3.47
C ASP A 55 -4.10 1.35 4.98
N VAL A 56 -3.83 2.47 5.62
CA VAL A 56 -3.59 2.49 7.06
C VAL A 56 -4.87 2.58 7.88
N ILE A 57 -6.00 2.93 7.25
CA ILE A 57 -7.30 2.96 7.92
C ILE A 57 -8.09 1.75 7.44
N MET A 58 -7.97 0.65 8.16
CA MET A 58 -8.73 -0.56 7.88
C MET A 58 -9.69 -0.82 9.03
N GLU A 59 -10.15 -2.05 9.14
CA GLU A 59 -11.13 -2.46 10.14
C GLU A 59 -10.75 -2.00 11.55
N LYS A 60 -9.46 -2.08 11.88
CA LYS A 60 -8.92 -1.52 13.11
C LYS A 60 -8.02 -0.36 12.74
N TYR A 61 -8.12 0.72 13.48
CA TYR A 61 -7.44 1.97 13.19
C TYR A 61 -5.94 1.81 12.93
N ASP A 62 -5.27 0.98 13.70
CA ASP A 62 -3.81 0.87 13.65
C ASP A 62 -3.28 -0.34 12.89
N ASP A 63 -4.16 -1.15 12.27
CA ASP A 63 -3.71 -2.35 11.56
C ASP A 63 -2.73 -2.05 10.44
N GLY A 64 -3.00 -1.04 9.64
CA GLY A 64 -2.12 -0.68 8.53
C GLY A 64 -0.78 -0.16 9.01
N PHE A 65 -0.78 0.66 10.06
CA PHE A 65 0.45 1.17 10.64
C PHE A 65 1.33 0.05 11.18
N ASN A 66 0.71 -0.88 11.89
CA ASN A 66 1.44 -2.02 12.46
C ASN A 66 2.01 -2.91 11.37
N MET A 67 1.26 -3.15 10.31
CA MET A 67 1.74 -3.95 9.19
C MET A 67 2.97 -3.31 8.53
N CYS A 68 2.91 -2.00 8.30
CA CYS A 68 4.04 -1.28 7.73
C CYS A 68 5.28 -1.40 8.63
N TYR A 69 5.10 -1.18 9.92
CA TYR A 69 6.17 -1.31 10.87
C TYR A 69 6.80 -2.71 10.83
N ASP A 70 5.96 -3.74 10.87
CA ASP A 70 6.42 -5.11 10.86
C ASP A 70 7.20 -5.45 9.59
N LEU A 71 6.71 -5.00 8.44
CA LEU A 71 7.40 -5.24 7.17
C LEU A 71 8.75 -4.54 7.13
N LYS A 72 8.83 -3.32 7.62
CA LYS A 72 10.08 -2.56 7.57
C LYS A 72 11.10 -3.02 8.61
N HIS A 73 10.66 -3.76 9.60
CA HIS A 73 11.55 -4.34 10.62
C HIS A 73 11.77 -5.84 10.42
N ASP A 74 11.37 -6.37 9.26
CA ASP A 74 11.59 -7.77 8.91
C ASP A 74 12.62 -7.81 7.78
N ASP A 75 13.75 -8.48 8.03
CA ASP A 75 14.84 -8.56 7.06
C ASP A 75 14.41 -9.15 5.72
N ARG A 76 13.37 -10.00 5.73
CA ARG A 76 12.87 -10.61 4.50
C ARG A 76 12.14 -9.63 3.61
N TYR A 77 11.49 -8.62 4.20
CA TYR A 77 10.53 -7.78 3.48
C TYR A 77 10.85 -6.29 3.48
N ARG A 78 11.82 -5.86 4.30
CA ARG A 78 12.09 -4.42 4.44
C ARG A 78 12.49 -3.72 3.15
N ALA A 79 12.99 -4.48 2.17
CA ALA A 79 13.38 -3.90 0.88
C ALA A 79 12.20 -3.67 -0.08
N ILE A 80 11.01 -4.20 0.25
CA ILE A 80 9.84 -4.01 -0.60
C ILE A 80 9.32 -2.59 -0.39
N PRO A 81 9.22 -1.77 -1.46
CA PRO A 81 8.65 -0.42 -1.32
C PRO A 81 7.19 -0.47 -0.86
N VAL A 82 6.84 0.42 0.05
CA VAL A 82 5.47 0.54 0.56
C VAL A 82 4.97 1.95 0.30
N ILE A 83 3.80 2.06 -0.33
CA ILE A 83 3.09 3.32 -0.47
C ILE A 83 1.92 3.28 0.51
N ILE A 84 1.91 4.21 1.46
CA ILE A 84 0.81 4.33 2.42
C ILE A 84 -0.32 5.13 1.79
N ILE A 85 -1.53 4.59 1.88
CA ILE A 85 -2.74 5.28 1.43
C ILE A 85 -3.51 5.69 2.68
N THR A 86 -3.91 6.94 2.77
CA THR A 86 -4.55 7.45 3.98
C THR A 86 -5.69 8.42 3.68
N ALA A 87 -6.72 8.40 4.54
CA ALA A 87 -7.77 9.39 4.58
C ALA A 87 -7.95 9.90 6.01
N VAL A 88 -6.92 9.76 6.83
CA VAL A 88 -6.97 10.01 8.27
C VAL A 88 -7.46 11.40 8.61
N THR A 89 -6.97 12.41 7.90
CA THR A 89 -7.31 13.79 8.22
C THR A 89 -8.79 14.10 8.05
N GLU A 90 -9.43 13.43 7.10
CA GLU A 90 -10.85 13.67 6.83
C GLU A 90 -11.76 12.92 7.80
N VAL A 91 -11.39 11.70 8.11
CA VAL A 91 -12.27 10.78 8.83
C VAL A 91 -12.21 11.02 10.33
N THR A 92 -11.03 11.20 10.85
CA THR A 92 -10.81 11.21 12.30
C THR A 92 -10.53 12.58 12.88
N GLY A 93 -10.29 13.57 12.03
CA GLY A 93 -9.85 14.89 12.50
C GLY A 93 -8.40 14.93 12.93
N LEU A 94 -7.72 13.80 12.91
CA LEU A 94 -6.30 13.73 13.19
C LEU A 94 -5.51 14.11 11.95
N LYS A 95 -4.39 14.77 12.17
CA LYS A 95 -3.51 15.10 11.06
C LYS A 95 -2.45 14.04 10.94
N PHE A 96 -2.36 13.46 9.76
CA PHE A 96 -1.25 12.59 9.42
C PHE A 96 -0.18 13.43 8.75
N ASP A 97 0.98 13.52 9.37
CA ASP A 97 2.09 14.30 8.84
C ASP A 97 3.20 13.33 8.45
N PRO A 98 3.44 13.12 7.14
CA PRO A 98 4.49 12.20 6.70
C PRO A 98 5.89 12.56 7.23
N LYS A 99 6.13 13.84 7.52
CA LYS A 99 7.44 14.26 8.04
C LYS A 99 7.64 13.80 9.46
N THR A 100 6.58 13.82 10.28
CA THR A 100 6.66 13.45 11.68
C THR A 100 6.30 11.98 11.87
N ASP A 101 5.16 11.57 11.32
CA ASP A 101 4.66 10.21 11.51
C ASP A 101 5.41 9.20 10.66
N GLY A 102 6.01 9.64 9.56
CA GLY A 102 6.82 8.79 8.71
C GLY A 102 8.04 8.21 9.40
N GLU A 103 8.49 8.83 10.50
CA GLU A 103 9.59 8.28 11.28
C GLU A 103 9.23 6.92 11.86
N TYR A 104 7.94 6.70 12.12
CA TYR A 104 7.45 5.44 12.66
C TYR A 104 7.10 4.45 11.57
N LEU A 105 6.65 4.94 10.43
CA LEU A 105 6.15 4.06 9.36
C LEU A 105 7.25 3.61 8.40
N GLU A 106 8.22 4.46 8.14
CA GLU A 106 9.33 4.15 7.23
C GLU A 106 8.90 3.78 5.82
N ALA A 107 7.68 4.20 5.40
CA ALA A 107 7.20 3.94 4.05
C ALA A 107 7.95 4.81 3.04
N GLU A 108 8.07 4.31 1.82
CA GLU A 108 8.75 5.02 0.75
C GLU A 108 7.96 6.20 0.21
N GLU A 109 6.61 6.11 0.26
CA GLU A 109 5.76 7.16 -0.27
C GLU A 109 4.42 7.17 0.44
N TYR A 110 3.71 8.29 0.37
CA TYR A 110 2.39 8.48 0.99
C TYR A 110 1.44 9.09 -0.02
N VAL A 111 0.20 8.63 -0.04
CA VAL A 111 -0.84 9.16 -0.92
C VAL A 111 -2.12 9.31 -0.12
N GLN A 112 -2.78 10.46 -0.26
CA GLN A 112 -4.03 10.74 0.43
C GLN A 112 -5.21 10.47 -0.51
N LYS A 113 -6.27 9.83 0.01
CA LYS A 113 -7.51 9.66 -0.75
C LYS A 113 -8.24 11.00 -0.90
N PRO A 114 -8.92 11.25 -2.00
CA PRO A 114 -9.03 10.43 -3.20
C PRO A 114 -7.76 10.50 -4.04
N ILE A 115 -7.44 9.41 -4.73
CA ILE A 115 -6.19 9.30 -5.49
C ILE A 115 -6.49 9.45 -6.98
N SER A 116 -5.75 10.31 -7.68
CA SER A 116 -5.84 10.36 -9.13
C SER A 116 -4.99 9.23 -9.71
N ALA A 117 -5.43 8.69 -10.83
CA ALA A 117 -4.70 7.63 -11.52
C ALA A 117 -3.29 8.10 -11.90
N GLU A 118 -3.18 9.32 -12.38
CA GLU A 118 -1.89 9.89 -12.80
C GLU A 118 -0.90 9.95 -11.64
N VAL A 119 -1.32 10.46 -10.50
CA VAL A 119 -0.46 10.56 -9.32
C VAL A 119 -0.03 9.18 -8.86
N LEU A 120 -0.98 8.24 -8.79
CA LEU A 120 -0.68 6.88 -8.37
C LEU A 120 0.35 6.23 -9.30
N LEU A 121 0.12 6.29 -10.61
CA LEU A 121 1.01 5.67 -11.59
C LEU A 121 2.41 6.27 -11.54
N ASN A 122 2.51 7.58 -11.34
CA ASN A 122 3.81 8.23 -11.22
C ASN A 122 4.57 7.76 -9.99
N LYS A 123 3.89 7.64 -8.85
CA LYS A 123 4.54 7.18 -7.63
C LYS A 123 4.96 5.72 -7.72
N VAL A 124 4.11 4.89 -8.29
CA VAL A 124 4.43 3.48 -8.50
C VAL A 124 5.64 3.34 -9.40
N ALA A 125 5.65 4.04 -10.53
CA ALA A 125 6.74 3.96 -11.49
C ALA A 125 8.08 4.37 -10.90
N ARG A 126 8.08 5.29 -9.95
CA ARG A 126 9.32 5.72 -9.30
C ARG A 126 9.92 4.67 -8.39
N LEU A 127 9.09 3.79 -7.83
CA LEU A 127 9.56 2.82 -6.84
C LEU A 127 9.80 1.43 -7.43
N ILE A 128 9.29 1.19 -8.60
CA ILE A 128 9.35 -0.10 -9.26
C ILE A 128 10.26 -0.01 -10.51
#